data_bb6a07d9befab1fbfbbbec315a1c8743
#
_entry.id   bb6a07d9befab1fbfbbbec315a1c8743
#
_cell.length_a   1.000
_cell.length_b   1.000
_cell.length_c   1.000
_cell.angle_alpha   90.00
_cell.angle_beta   90.00
_cell.angle_gamma   90.00
#
_symmetry.space_group_name_H-M   'P 1'
#
loop_
_entity.id
_entity.type
_entity.pdbx_description
1 polymer ?
#
loop_
_entity_poly.entity_id
_entity_poly.type
_entity_poly.pdbx_seq_one_letter_code
_entity_poly.pdbx_strand_id
1 'polypeptide(L)'
;MLIQVGELAKRAGLTVRTLHHYEQTGLLTPSARSEAGYRLYNLSAVQRLHMIKALAQAGLTLATIKDYLDRQTLSLPELLTQQIDTLNAQLRDRS
;
A
#
# COMPACT_ATOMS: atom_id res chain seq x y z
N MET A 1 0.81 13.09 -12.39
CA MET A 1 2.04 13.40 -11.66
C MET A 1 2.81 12.10 -11.45
N LEU A 2 4.09 12.10 -11.76
CA LEU A 2 4.95 10.93 -11.54
C LEU A 2 6.13 11.34 -10.66
N ILE A 3 6.48 10.49 -9.71
CA ILE A 3 7.58 10.72 -8.77
C ILE A 3 8.61 9.61 -8.95
N GLN A 4 9.89 9.96 -9.02
CA GLN A 4 10.97 8.99 -9.08
C GLN A 4 11.13 8.28 -7.73
N VAL A 5 11.67 7.05 -7.78
CA VAL A 5 11.81 6.20 -6.59
C VAL A 5 12.60 6.88 -5.46
N GLY A 6 13.67 7.61 -5.78
CA GLY A 6 14.47 8.31 -4.77
C GLY A 6 13.69 9.38 -4.04
N GLU A 7 12.90 10.16 -4.78
CA GLU A 7 12.06 11.20 -4.21
C GLU A 7 10.95 10.60 -3.35
N LEU A 8 10.32 9.53 -3.84
CA LEU A 8 9.26 8.85 -3.08
C LEU A 8 9.81 8.27 -1.78
N ALA A 9 10.97 7.63 -1.82
CA ALA A 9 11.62 7.08 -0.63
C ALA A 9 11.88 8.18 0.40
N LYS A 10 12.42 9.30 -0.05
CA LYS A 10 12.72 10.44 0.82
C LYS A 10 11.45 10.98 1.49
N ARG A 11 10.38 11.19 0.72
CA ARG A 11 9.11 11.71 1.23
C ARG A 11 8.43 10.76 2.20
N ALA A 12 8.57 9.45 1.97
CA ALA A 12 7.95 8.42 2.80
C ALA A 12 8.79 8.04 4.02
N GLY A 13 10.01 8.55 4.13
CA GLY A 13 10.91 8.15 5.21
C GLY A 13 11.42 6.72 5.06
N LEU A 14 11.50 6.23 3.83
CA LEU A 14 11.97 4.88 3.50
C LEU A 14 13.25 4.96 2.69
N THR A 15 13.89 3.81 2.46
CA THR A 15 15.03 3.71 1.57
C THR A 15 14.59 3.24 0.19
N VAL A 16 15.38 3.56 -0.84
CA VAL A 16 15.18 3.04 -2.18
C VAL A 16 15.20 1.51 -2.15
N ARG A 17 16.08 0.92 -1.34
CA ARG A 17 16.17 -0.53 -1.18
C ARG A 17 14.87 -1.14 -0.69
N THR A 18 14.19 -0.49 0.26
CA THR A 18 12.89 -0.93 0.75
C THR A 18 11.86 -0.92 -0.37
N LEU A 19 11.82 0.12 -1.19
CA LEU A 19 10.89 0.21 -2.31
C LEU A 19 11.19 -0.83 -3.38
N HIS A 20 12.47 -1.15 -3.62
CA HIS A 20 12.83 -2.26 -4.51
C HIS A 20 12.35 -3.60 -3.98
N HIS A 21 12.45 -3.81 -2.67
CA HIS A 21 11.93 -5.02 -2.04
C HIS A 21 10.41 -5.12 -2.22
N TYR A 22 9.69 -4.01 -2.04
CA TYR A 22 8.24 -3.97 -2.24
C TYR A 22 7.87 -4.33 -3.69
N GLU A 23 8.67 -3.89 -4.65
CA GLU A 23 8.46 -4.26 -6.06
C GLU A 23 8.65 -5.77 -6.27
N GLN A 24 9.71 -6.34 -5.70
CA GLN A 24 10.01 -7.77 -5.83
C GLN A 24 8.91 -8.65 -5.25
N THR A 25 8.30 -8.22 -4.16
CA THR A 25 7.21 -8.96 -3.50
C THR A 25 5.85 -8.67 -4.12
N GLY A 26 5.76 -7.68 -5.01
CA GLY A 26 4.48 -7.25 -5.58
C GLY A 26 3.65 -6.39 -4.65
N LEU A 27 4.22 -5.94 -3.53
CA LEU A 27 3.49 -5.08 -2.59
C LEU A 27 3.24 -3.70 -3.16
N LEU A 28 4.25 -3.11 -3.81
CA LEU A 28 4.16 -1.82 -4.46
C LEU A 28 5.00 -1.83 -5.74
N THR A 29 4.34 -1.76 -6.89
CA THR A 29 5.04 -1.76 -8.18
C THR A 29 5.04 -0.36 -8.78
N PRO A 30 6.11 0.00 -9.53
CA PRO A 30 6.13 1.29 -10.21
C PRO A 30 5.06 1.34 -11.30
N SER A 31 4.54 2.55 -11.53
CA SER A 31 3.49 2.78 -12.53
C SER A 31 4.08 2.89 -13.94
N ALA A 32 5.35 3.31 -14.05
CA ALA A 32 6.04 3.52 -15.31
C ALA A 32 7.53 3.55 -15.07
N ARG A 33 8.31 3.65 -16.17
CA ARG A 33 9.74 3.88 -16.09
C ARG A 33 10.09 5.05 -17.01
N SER A 34 11.08 5.85 -16.60
CA SER A 34 11.59 6.94 -17.42
C SER A 34 12.39 6.38 -18.61
N GLU A 35 12.77 7.23 -19.57
CA GLU A 35 13.60 6.83 -20.69
C GLU A 35 14.95 6.27 -20.23
N ALA A 36 15.47 6.77 -19.11
CA ALA A 36 16.71 6.27 -18.52
C ALA A 36 16.52 5.01 -17.67
N GLY A 37 15.28 4.47 -17.59
CA GLY A 37 14.99 3.25 -16.84
C GLY A 37 14.68 3.45 -15.37
N TYR A 38 14.56 4.68 -14.90
CA TYR A 38 14.22 4.95 -13.51
C TYR A 38 12.74 4.62 -13.21
N ARG A 39 12.50 4.07 -12.05
CA ARG A 39 11.14 3.74 -11.60
C ARG A 39 10.37 5.01 -11.29
N LEU A 40 9.13 5.07 -11.78
CA LEU A 40 8.24 6.22 -11.58
C LEU A 40 6.94 5.73 -10.93
N TYR A 41 6.42 6.52 -10.00
CA TYR A 41 5.21 6.19 -9.23
C TYR A 41 4.17 7.28 -9.42
N ASN A 42 2.96 6.89 -9.78
CA ASN A 42 1.84 7.83 -9.92
C ASN A 42 1.14 8.04 -8.57
N LEU A 43 0.10 8.88 -8.57
CA LEU A 43 -0.65 9.18 -7.34
C LEU A 43 -1.25 7.93 -6.70
N SER A 44 -1.78 7.01 -7.50
CA SER A 44 -2.34 5.75 -6.98
C SER A 44 -1.28 4.94 -6.23
N ALA A 45 -0.06 4.87 -6.77
CA ALA A 45 1.04 4.17 -6.11
C ALA A 45 1.43 4.86 -4.79
N VAL A 46 1.44 6.19 -4.78
CA VAL A 46 1.73 6.96 -3.56
C VAL A 46 0.66 6.70 -2.50
N GLN A 47 -0.59 6.69 -2.88
CA GLN A 47 -1.70 6.38 -1.97
C GLN A 47 -1.60 4.96 -1.41
N ARG A 48 -1.25 3.99 -2.25
CA ARG A 48 -1.03 2.61 -1.82
C ARG A 48 0.11 2.55 -0.80
N LEU A 49 1.20 3.27 -1.03
CA LEU A 49 2.34 3.32 -0.10
C LEU A 49 1.92 3.90 1.26
N HIS A 50 1.12 4.95 1.27
CA HIS A 50 0.60 5.50 2.52
C HIS A 50 -0.22 4.47 3.28
N MET A 51 -1.06 3.71 2.60
CA MET A 51 -1.84 2.65 3.20
C MET A 51 -0.94 1.54 3.77
N ILE A 52 0.07 1.13 3.01
CA ILE A 52 1.05 0.12 3.45
C ILE A 52 1.69 0.56 4.77
N LYS A 53 2.17 1.79 4.84
CA LYS A 53 2.81 2.31 6.04
C LYS A 53 1.84 2.36 7.22
N ALA A 54 0.63 2.82 7.01
CA ALA A 54 -0.37 2.90 8.08
C ALA A 54 -0.70 1.51 8.63
N LEU A 55 -0.91 0.53 7.77
CA LEU A 55 -1.24 -0.83 8.18
C LEU A 55 -0.04 -1.52 8.85
N ALA A 56 1.18 -1.26 8.37
CA ALA A 56 2.39 -1.79 9.00
C ALA A 56 2.57 -1.21 10.40
N GLN A 57 2.30 0.07 10.59
CA GLN A 57 2.37 0.71 11.90
C GLN A 57 1.30 0.16 12.84
N ALA A 58 0.17 -0.30 12.31
CA ALA A 58 -0.88 -0.94 13.09
C ALA A 58 -0.55 -2.39 13.47
N GLY A 59 0.59 -2.91 13.02
CA GLY A 59 1.06 -4.23 13.39
C GLY A 59 0.80 -5.34 12.38
N LEU A 60 0.27 -5.02 11.20
CA LEU A 60 0.04 -6.03 10.17
C LEU A 60 1.35 -6.41 9.47
N THR A 61 1.46 -7.69 9.09
CA THR A 61 2.61 -8.14 8.28
C THR A 61 2.47 -7.64 6.85
N LEU A 62 3.60 -7.54 6.15
CA LEU A 62 3.58 -7.10 4.75
C LEU A 62 2.79 -8.07 3.87
N ALA A 63 2.84 -9.37 4.14
CA ALA A 63 2.06 -10.37 3.41
C ALA A 63 0.55 -10.13 3.58
N THR A 64 0.11 -9.85 4.79
CA THR A 64 -1.30 -9.55 5.08
C THR A 64 -1.73 -8.25 4.40
N ILE A 65 -0.87 -7.22 4.45
CA ILE A 65 -1.14 -5.94 3.80
C ILE A 65 -1.30 -6.14 2.28
N LYS A 66 -0.37 -6.90 1.67
CA LYS A 66 -0.42 -7.18 0.24
C LYS A 66 -1.73 -7.87 -0.14
N ASP A 67 -2.08 -8.92 0.58
CA ASP A 67 -3.30 -9.67 0.33
C ASP A 67 -4.54 -8.76 0.44
N TYR A 68 -4.60 -7.96 1.47
CA TYR A 68 -5.69 -7.02 1.67
C TYR A 68 -5.79 -6.01 0.52
N LEU A 69 -4.68 -5.38 0.13
CA LEU A 69 -4.66 -4.37 -0.92
C LEU A 69 -4.93 -4.97 -2.31
N ASP A 70 -4.45 -6.18 -2.57
CA ASP A 70 -4.65 -6.84 -3.86
C ASP A 70 -6.10 -7.29 -4.06
N ARG A 71 -6.82 -7.55 -2.98
CA ARG A 71 -8.23 -7.91 -3.04
C ARG A 71 -9.15 -6.71 -3.20
N GLN A 72 -8.61 -5.51 -3.14
CA GLN A 72 -9.39 -4.28 -3.21
C GLN A 72 -9.70 -3.91 -4.65
N THR A 73 -10.73 -4.52 -5.21
CA THR A 73 -11.37 -4.05 -6.43
C THR A 73 -12.57 -3.16 -6.10
N LEU A 74 -12.82 -2.90 -4.80
CA LEU A 74 -13.97 -2.18 -4.31
C LEU A 74 -13.68 -0.68 -4.20
N SER A 75 -14.70 0.14 -4.28
CA SER A 75 -14.60 1.56 -4.03
C SER A 75 -14.30 1.83 -2.54
N LEU A 76 -13.77 3.01 -2.23
CA LEU A 76 -13.46 3.36 -0.85
C LEU A 76 -14.67 3.23 0.10
N PRO A 77 -15.89 3.68 -0.27
CA PRO A 77 -17.05 3.47 0.61
C PRO A 77 -17.35 2.01 0.90
N GLU A 78 -17.20 1.13 -0.09
CA GLU A 78 -17.41 -0.31 0.10
C GLU A 78 -16.37 -0.90 1.03
N LEU A 79 -15.12 -0.47 0.93
CA LEU A 79 -14.05 -0.91 1.83
C LEU A 79 -14.33 -0.51 3.27
N LEU A 80 -14.77 0.71 3.50
CA LEU A 80 -15.11 1.19 4.83
C LEU A 80 -16.28 0.40 5.42
N THR A 81 -17.28 0.09 4.61
CA THR A 81 -18.42 -0.73 5.02
C THR A 81 -17.96 -2.12 5.44
N GLN A 82 -17.09 -2.76 4.68
CA GLN A 82 -16.56 -4.09 5.01
C GLN A 82 -15.78 -4.07 6.33
N GLN A 83 -15.00 -3.04 6.59
CA GLN A 83 -14.25 -2.91 7.84
C GLN A 83 -15.20 -2.76 9.04
N ILE A 84 -16.24 -1.98 8.88
CA ILE A 84 -17.26 -1.81 9.94
C ILE A 84 -17.94 -3.14 10.21
N ASP A 85 -18.32 -3.88 9.18
CA ASP A 85 -18.98 -5.19 9.35
C ASP A 85 -18.07 -6.18 10.07
N THR A 86 -16.77 -6.20 9.73
CA THR A 86 -15.78 -7.05 10.39
C THR A 86 -15.65 -6.70 11.87
N LEU A 87 -15.56 -5.42 12.20
CA LEU A 87 -15.48 -4.96 13.58
C LEU A 87 -16.75 -5.35 14.37
N ASN A 88 -17.90 -5.17 13.77
CA ASN A 88 -19.17 -5.54 14.41
C ASN A 88 -19.26 -7.03 14.68
N ALA A 89 -18.79 -7.87 13.74
CA ALA A 89 -18.76 -9.32 13.93
C ALA A 89 -17.82 -9.70 15.08
N GLN A 90 -16.66 -9.07 15.19
CA GLN A 90 -15.72 -9.31 16.29
C GLN A 90 -16.31 -8.90 17.63
N LEU A 91 -17.03 -7.80 17.69
CA LEU A 91 -17.68 -7.35 18.92
C LEU A 91 -18.79 -8.30 19.35
N ARG A 92 -19.55 -8.86 18.42
CA ARG A 92 -20.59 -9.85 18.72
C ARG A 92 -19.99 -11.13 19.30
N ASP A 93 -18.84 -11.57 18.78
CA ASP A 93 -18.19 -12.79 19.26
C ASP A 93 -17.64 -12.65 20.67
N ARG A 94 -17.46 -11.43 21.16
CA ARG A 94 -16.95 -11.15 22.50
C ARG A 94 -18.05 -10.96 23.54
N SER A 95 -19.27 -10.86 23.10
CA SER A 95 -20.41 -10.76 24.00
C SER A 95 -20.93 -12.16 24.38
#